data_7db153b26a091cb6362b9002befd493e
#
_entry.id   7db153b26a091cb6362b9002befd493e
#
_cell.length_a   1.000
_cell.length_b   1.000
_cell.length_c   1.000
_cell.angle_alpha   90.00
_cell.angle_beta   90.00
_cell.angle_gamma   90.00
#
_symmetry.space_group_name_H-M   'P 1'
#
loop_
_entity.id
_entity.type
_entity.pdbx_description
1 polymer ?
#
loop_
_entity_poly.entity_id
_entity_poly.type
_entity_poly.pdbx_seq_one_letter_code
_entity_poly.pdbx_strand_id
1 'polypeptide(L)'
;LVEVGLFDGASGQFISAAYRQYGGAVVGGSFETPYFLVDRDDGGVAGGDADEWWQVDAMTGEYHAAPARIPFTCVLPKEGTPPYDVAIFGHGHGSSRFDMLLFGWSFNRLGMAACAIDWPGHGADLAPDEESLIRAYLSTSGLEPFLDHLQDSRYRDLNNDGRGDSGADQWITDPFHTRDMVRQGVVDWVQLVRALKNCGEGAMTLRGVDGDSEGTATTCDWDGDLQPDIGGN
;
A
#
# COMPACT_ATOMS: atom_id res chain seq x y z
N LEU A 1 17.13 -3.35 3.24
CA LEU A 1 16.40 -4.49 2.65
C LEU A 1 17.34 -5.68 2.36
N VAL A 2 18.52 -5.47 1.81
CA VAL A 2 19.53 -6.54 1.63
C VAL A 2 20.17 -6.94 2.96
N GLU A 3 20.37 -5.99 3.86
CA GLU A 3 20.93 -6.25 5.19
C GLU A 3 20.00 -7.08 6.09
N VAL A 4 18.70 -7.11 5.79
CA VAL A 4 17.70 -7.96 6.48
C VAL A 4 17.38 -9.26 5.72
N GLY A 5 18.12 -9.59 4.66
CA GLY A 5 17.91 -10.84 3.92
C GLY A 5 16.66 -10.90 3.04
N LEU A 6 15.91 -9.80 2.89
CA LEU A 6 14.73 -9.75 2.02
C LEU A 6 15.07 -9.98 0.54
N PHE A 7 16.33 -9.80 0.19
CA PHE A 7 16.84 -10.05 -1.15
C PHE A 7 18.14 -10.84 -1.07
N ASP A 8 18.04 -12.14 -1.11
CA ASP A 8 19.20 -13.04 -1.12
C ASP A 8 19.77 -13.26 -2.51
N GLY A 9 21.05 -13.63 -2.54
CA GLY A 9 21.75 -14.00 -3.76
C GLY A 9 22.10 -12.82 -4.68
N ALA A 10 22.42 -13.16 -5.93
CA ALA A 10 22.90 -12.18 -6.93
C ALA A 10 21.84 -11.14 -7.30
N SER A 11 20.57 -11.52 -7.34
CA SER A 11 19.47 -10.60 -7.63
C SER A 11 19.29 -9.57 -6.52
N GLY A 12 19.38 -9.99 -5.25
CA GLY A 12 19.29 -9.08 -4.12
C GLY A 12 20.45 -8.09 -4.06
N GLN A 13 21.66 -8.55 -4.37
CA GLN A 13 22.84 -7.67 -4.46
C GLN A 13 22.68 -6.62 -5.57
N PHE A 14 22.14 -7.04 -6.73
CA PHE A 14 21.88 -6.12 -7.84
C PHE A 14 20.84 -5.06 -7.46
N ILE A 15 19.68 -5.47 -6.88
CA ILE A 15 18.62 -4.55 -6.45
C ILE A 15 19.15 -3.56 -5.42
N SER A 16 19.91 -4.03 -4.44
CA SER A 16 20.54 -3.17 -3.43
C SER A 16 21.51 -2.15 -4.04
N ALA A 17 22.34 -2.59 -4.97
CA ALA A 17 23.26 -1.69 -5.66
C ALA A 17 22.51 -0.63 -6.47
N ALA A 18 21.42 -1.04 -7.14
CA ALA A 18 20.58 -0.14 -7.91
C ALA A 18 19.90 0.92 -7.02
N TYR A 19 19.34 0.52 -5.86
CA TYR A 19 18.76 1.49 -4.91
C TYR A 19 19.81 2.43 -4.30
N ARG A 20 21.01 1.95 -3.98
CA ARG A 20 22.09 2.84 -3.52
C ARG A 20 22.46 3.89 -4.58
N GLN A 21 22.33 3.55 -5.84
CA GLN A 21 22.66 4.44 -6.95
C GLN A 21 21.52 5.40 -7.29
N TYR A 22 20.27 4.93 -7.33
CA TYR A 22 19.13 5.65 -7.90
C TYR A 22 18.03 5.98 -6.89
N GLY A 23 17.89 5.21 -5.81
CA GLY A 23 16.86 5.40 -4.78
C GLY A 23 17.27 6.48 -3.79
N GLY A 24 16.34 7.40 -3.51
CA GLY A 24 16.48 8.45 -2.50
C GLY A 24 15.86 8.06 -1.18
N ALA A 25 14.55 7.84 -1.18
CA ALA A 25 13.80 7.51 0.02
C ALA A 25 12.73 6.44 -0.25
N VAL A 26 12.33 5.74 0.82
CA VAL A 26 11.13 4.91 0.83
C VAL A 26 10.14 5.56 1.79
N VAL A 27 8.94 5.82 1.30
CA VAL A 27 7.87 6.47 2.06
C VAL A 27 6.74 5.48 2.23
N GLY A 28 6.25 5.34 3.45
CA GLY A 28 5.05 4.60 3.78
C GLY A 28 3.98 5.53 4.33
N GLY A 29 2.73 5.27 4.00
CA GLY A 29 1.61 6.05 4.50
C GLY A 29 0.28 5.39 4.22
N SER A 30 -0.80 6.09 4.49
CA SER A 30 -2.15 5.62 4.19
C SER A 30 -3.07 6.79 3.80
N PHE A 31 -4.12 6.47 3.05
CA PHE A 31 -5.19 7.40 2.69
C PHE A 31 -6.56 6.75 2.91
N GLU A 32 -7.59 7.56 2.97
CA GLU A 32 -8.96 7.05 3.07
C GLU A 32 -9.62 6.95 1.69
N THR A 33 -10.41 5.88 1.52
CA THR A 33 -11.22 5.63 0.33
C THR A 33 -12.62 5.19 0.74
N PRO A 34 -13.66 5.46 -0.07
CA PRO A 34 -14.95 4.80 0.12
C PRO A 34 -14.80 3.32 -0.21
N TYR A 35 -15.12 2.47 0.76
CA TYR A 35 -15.08 1.02 0.64
C TYR A 35 -16.49 0.47 0.48
N PHE A 36 -16.77 -0.14 -0.67
CA PHE A 36 -18.09 -0.60 -1.07
C PHE A 36 -18.31 -2.09 -0.81
N LEU A 37 -17.26 -2.84 -0.47
CA LEU A 37 -17.35 -4.23 -0.05
C LEU A 37 -17.67 -4.26 1.44
N VAL A 38 -18.89 -3.94 1.80
CA VAL A 38 -19.36 -3.94 3.19
C VAL A 38 -20.12 -5.21 3.48
N ASP A 39 -19.83 -5.81 4.62
CA ASP A 39 -20.59 -6.91 5.17
C ASP A 39 -22.03 -6.44 5.46
N ARG A 40 -23.02 -7.18 5.00
CA ARG A 40 -24.42 -6.81 5.13
C ARG A 40 -25.11 -7.42 6.32
N ASP A 41 -24.74 -8.62 6.65
CA ASP A 41 -25.49 -9.40 7.63
C ASP A 41 -24.75 -9.55 8.96
N ASP A 42 -23.54 -8.99 9.07
CA ASP A 42 -22.70 -9.08 10.27
C ASP A 42 -22.55 -10.56 10.73
N GLY A 43 -22.53 -11.43 9.73
CA GLY A 43 -22.72 -12.88 9.87
C GLY A 43 -21.62 -13.63 10.58
N GLY A 44 -20.59 -12.93 11.03
CA GLY A 44 -19.74 -13.37 12.11
C GLY A 44 -18.80 -14.52 11.83
N VAL A 45 -18.53 -14.86 10.57
CA VAL A 45 -17.38 -15.69 10.25
C VAL A 45 -16.25 -14.78 9.88
N ALA A 46 -15.39 -14.48 10.84
CA ALA A 46 -14.17 -13.73 10.57
C ALA A 46 -13.49 -14.32 9.34
N GLY A 47 -13.35 -13.52 8.31
CA GLY A 47 -12.60 -13.86 7.12
C GLY A 47 -13.32 -14.59 5.99
N GLY A 48 -14.61 -14.87 6.07
CA GLY A 48 -15.24 -15.80 5.14
C GLY A 48 -16.46 -15.35 4.35
N ASP A 49 -16.84 -14.06 4.41
CA ASP A 49 -18.09 -13.63 3.78
C ASP A 49 -17.88 -13.38 2.29
N ALA A 50 -18.37 -14.35 1.51
CA ALA A 50 -18.42 -14.26 0.06
C ALA A 50 -19.55 -13.35 -0.45
N ASP A 51 -20.31 -12.70 0.43
CA ASP A 51 -21.45 -11.85 0.08
C ASP A 51 -21.13 -10.35 0.07
N GLU A 52 -19.89 -9.98 0.32
CA GLU A 52 -19.42 -8.61 0.20
C GLU A 52 -19.32 -8.20 -1.26
N TRP A 53 -20.35 -7.59 -1.78
CA TRP A 53 -20.33 -6.95 -3.11
C TRP A 53 -20.93 -5.55 -3.06
N TRP A 54 -20.71 -4.80 -4.13
CA TRP A 54 -21.27 -3.46 -4.27
C TRP A 54 -22.79 -3.50 -4.34
N GLN A 55 -23.38 -2.79 -3.42
CA GLN A 55 -24.82 -2.65 -3.31
C GLN A 55 -25.21 -1.26 -3.75
N VAL A 56 -25.58 -1.17 -5.01
CA VAL A 56 -26.10 0.06 -5.60
C VAL A 56 -27.53 -0.20 -6.04
N ASP A 57 -28.46 0.58 -5.52
CA ASP A 57 -29.83 0.61 -6.03
C ASP A 57 -29.84 1.34 -7.37
N ALA A 58 -30.05 0.60 -8.44
CA ALA A 58 -30.06 1.15 -9.81
C ALA A 58 -31.19 2.15 -10.06
N MET A 59 -32.26 2.16 -9.23
CA MET A 59 -33.41 3.06 -9.37
C MET A 59 -33.22 4.37 -8.63
N THR A 60 -32.64 4.31 -7.43
CA THR A 60 -32.46 5.50 -6.58
C THR A 60 -31.04 6.05 -6.64
N GLY A 61 -30.06 5.23 -7.06
CA GLY A 61 -28.66 5.56 -6.99
C GLY A 61 -28.08 5.46 -5.57
N GLU A 62 -28.86 4.98 -4.61
CA GLU A 62 -28.36 4.75 -3.24
C GLU A 62 -27.30 3.65 -3.23
N TYR A 63 -26.29 3.83 -2.40
CA TYR A 63 -25.20 2.86 -2.23
C TYR A 63 -24.80 2.77 -0.76
N HIS A 64 -24.19 1.66 -0.40
CA HIS A 64 -23.56 1.46 0.90
C HIS A 64 -22.03 1.53 0.73
N ALA A 65 -21.40 2.33 1.56
CA ALA A 65 -19.95 2.40 1.66
C ALA A 65 -19.54 2.80 3.08
N ALA A 66 -18.39 2.32 3.51
CA ALA A 66 -17.73 2.74 4.73
C ALA A 66 -16.38 3.36 4.41
N PRO A 67 -15.82 4.25 5.24
CA PRO A 67 -14.46 4.70 5.05
C PRO A 67 -13.48 3.54 5.35
N ALA A 68 -12.53 3.31 4.46
CA ALA A 68 -11.45 2.38 4.68
C ALA A 68 -10.10 3.07 4.52
N ARG A 69 -9.14 2.69 5.36
CA ARG A 69 -7.77 3.16 5.29
C ARG A 69 -6.95 2.22 4.42
N ILE A 70 -6.31 2.77 3.39
CA ILE A 70 -5.51 2.02 2.43
C ILE A 70 -4.04 2.39 2.60
N PRO A 71 -3.18 1.42 2.94
CA PRO A 71 -1.75 1.66 3.02
C PRO A 71 -1.13 1.80 1.62
N PHE A 72 -0.17 2.70 1.49
CA PHE A 72 0.63 2.85 0.28
C PHE A 72 2.12 2.88 0.60
N THR A 73 2.93 2.51 -0.36
CA THR A 73 4.39 2.65 -0.31
C THR A 73 4.85 3.36 -1.57
N CYS A 74 5.74 4.34 -1.41
CA CYS A 74 6.41 5.00 -2.52
C CYS A 74 7.92 4.87 -2.39
N VAL A 75 8.61 4.85 -3.52
CA VAL A 75 10.06 5.01 -3.61
C VAL A 75 10.37 6.26 -4.43
N LEU A 76 11.18 7.15 -3.86
CA LEU A 76 11.56 8.41 -4.49
C LEU A 76 12.92 8.27 -5.16
N PRO A 77 13.19 8.99 -6.25
CA PRO A 77 14.51 9.03 -6.85
C PRO A 77 15.52 9.78 -5.97
N LYS A 78 16.78 9.41 -6.08
CA LYS A 78 17.88 10.07 -5.37
C LYS A 78 18.26 11.42 -5.98
N GLU A 79 18.08 11.53 -7.28
CA GLU A 79 18.46 12.70 -8.07
C GLU A 79 17.25 13.17 -8.88
N GLY A 80 17.18 14.45 -9.12
CA GLY A 80 16.11 15.11 -9.85
C GLY A 80 15.64 16.37 -9.12
N THR A 81 14.58 16.97 -9.63
CA THR A 81 13.97 18.15 -9.02
C THR A 81 12.51 17.84 -8.71
N PRO A 82 12.09 17.88 -7.45
CA PRO A 82 10.68 17.75 -7.10
C PRO A 82 9.83 18.88 -7.72
N PRO A 83 8.52 18.67 -7.91
CA PRO A 83 7.81 17.42 -7.67
C PRO A 83 8.10 16.38 -8.74
N TYR A 84 8.31 15.13 -8.33
CA TYR A 84 8.59 14.03 -9.25
C TYR A 84 7.32 13.51 -9.93
N ASP A 85 7.45 13.11 -11.19
CA ASP A 85 6.44 12.29 -11.85
C ASP A 85 6.30 10.95 -11.13
N VAL A 86 5.07 10.42 -11.04
CA VAL A 86 4.78 9.20 -10.31
C VAL A 86 4.34 8.09 -11.24
N ALA A 87 5.03 6.97 -11.19
CA ALA A 87 4.58 5.70 -11.74
C ALA A 87 3.74 4.94 -10.69
N ILE A 88 2.54 4.50 -11.06
CA ILE A 88 1.72 3.64 -10.21
C ILE A 88 2.04 2.18 -10.55
N PHE A 89 2.48 1.42 -9.55
CA PHE A 89 2.82 0.02 -9.70
C PHE A 89 1.72 -0.88 -9.13
N GLY A 90 1.25 -1.84 -9.91
CA GLY A 90 0.31 -2.88 -9.48
C GLY A 90 1.04 -4.21 -9.28
N HIS A 91 0.87 -4.80 -8.11
CA HIS A 91 1.41 -6.12 -7.81
C HIS A 91 0.61 -7.25 -8.45
N GLY A 92 1.17 -8.46 -8.46
CA GLY A 92 0.50 -9.67 -8.93
C GLY A 92 -0.47 -10.28 -7.92
N HIS A 93 -1.26 -11.28 -8.38
CA HIS A 93 -2.14 -12.06 -7.52
C HIS A 93 -1.33 -12.79 -6.43
N GLY A 94 -1.84 -12.77 -5.21
CA GLY A 94 -1.19 -13.38 -4.04
C GLY A 94 0.03 -12.62 -3.52
N SER A 95 0.30 -11.42 -4.04
CA SER A 95 1.44 -10.61 -3.66
C SER A 95 1.03 -9.33 -2.92
N SER A 96 1.91 -8.34 -2.83
CA SER A 96 1.69 -7.11 -2.09
C SER A 96 2.32 -5.89 -2.76
N ARG A 97 1.99 -4.69 -2.25
CA ARG A 97 2.60 -3.43 -2.68
C ARG A 97 4.13 -3.42 -2.59
N PHE A 98 4.72 -4.30 -1.79
CA PHE A 98 6.17 -4.40 -1.63
C PHE A 98 6.88 -5.04 -2.82
N ASP A 99 6.17 -5.70 -3.75
CA ASP A 99 6.75 -6.12 -5.03
C ASP A 99 7.33 -4.93 -5.81
N MET A 100 6.79 -3.74 -5.61
CA MET A 100 7.35 -2.53 -6.19
C MET A 100 8.84 -2.35 -5.82
N LEU A 101 9.27 -2.80 -4.65
CA LEU A 101 10.67 -2.69 -4.22
C LEU A 101 11.62 -3.52 -5.10
N LEU A 102 11.12 -4.50 -5.85
CA LEU A 102 11.91 -5.24 -6.84
C LEU A 102 12.21 -4.40 -8.09
N PHE A 103 11.34 -3.46 -8.43
CA PHE A 103 11.35 -2.74 -9.71
C PHE A 103 11.46 -1.22 -9.58
N GLY A 104 11.14 -0.66 -8.42
CA GLY A 104 11.03 0.79 -8.17
C GLY A 104 12.30 1.56 -8.53
N TRP A 105 13.47 0.96 -8.32
CA TRP A 105 14.75 1.54 -8.71
C TRP A 105 14.82 1.88 -10.22
N SER A 106 14.11 1.15 -11.07
CA SER A 106 14.09 1.39 -12.51
C SER A 106 13.37 2.68 -12.88
N PHE A 107 12.32 3.04 -12.15
CA PHE A 107 11.65 4.33 -12.26
C PHE A 107 12.50 5.45 -11.67
N ASN A 108 13.11 5.21 -10.51
CA ASN A 108 14.02 6.18 -9.89
C ASN A 108 15.20 6.54 -10.80
N ARG A 109 15.73 5.56 -11.55
CA ARG A 109 16.76 5.81 -12.58
C ARG A 109 16.30 6.79 -13.66
N LEU A 110 15.00 6.86 -13.92
CA LEU A 110 14.38 7.80 -14.88
C LEU A 110 13.98 9.13 -14.23
N GLY A 111 14.29 9.34 -12.95
CA GLY A 111 13.89 10.53 -12.20
C GLY A 111 12.44 10.53 -11.79
N MET A 112 11.77 9.37 -11.78
CA MET A 112 10.37 9.22 -11.40
C MET A 112 10.26 8.55 -10.02
N ALA A 113 9.27 8.96 -9.24
CA ALA A 113 8.81 8.18 -8.09
C ALA A 113 7.98 6.97 -8.56
N ALA A 114 7.91 5.93 -7.73
CA ALA A 114 6.97 4.83 -7.95
C ALA A 114 6.18 4.58 -6.68
N CYS A 115 4.85 4.47 -6.80
CA CYS A 115 3.95 4.24 -5.68
C CYS A 115 3.09 3.00 -5.92
N ALA A 116 2.80 2.26 -4.85
CA ALA A 116 1.97 1.06 -4.88
C ALA A 116 1.04 1.00 -3.68
N ILE A 117 -0.10 0.34 -3.86
CA ILE A 117 -1.03 -0.06 -2.81
C ILE A 117 -1.29 -1.56 -2.90
N ASP A 118 -1.77 -2.14 -1.80
CA ASP A 118 -2.33 -3.47 -1.85
C ASP A 118 -3.72 -3.45 -2.49
N TRP A 119 -3.95 -4.38 -3.38
CA TRP A 119 -5.28 -4.66 -3.91
C TRP A 119 -6.19 -5.20 -2.79
N PRO A 120 -7.52 -5.02 -2.83
CA PRO A 120 -8.41 -5.67 -1.88
C PRO A 120 -8.10 -7.17 -1.72
N GLY A 121 -8.10 -7.65 -0.48
CA GLY A 121 -7.78 -9.04 -0.17
C GLY A 121 -6.30 -9.44 -0.33
N HIS A 122 -5.40 -8.48 -0.52
CA HIS A 122 -3.96 -8.74 -0.68
C HIS A 122 -3.13 -8.02 0.38
N GLY A 123 -1.87 -8.41 0.50
CA GLY A 123 -0.91 -7.79 1.41
C GLY A 123 0.27 -8.69 1.71
N ALA A 124 1.25 -8.17 2.42
CA ALA A 124 2.39 -8.94 2.87
C ALA A 124 2.01 -9.74 4.12
N ASP A 125 2.11 -11.06 4.05
CA ASP A 125 2.02 -11.95 5.20
C ASP A 125 3.44 -12.35 5.61
N LEU A 126 3.89 -11.82 6.75
CA LEU A 126 5.21 -12.15 7.31
C LEU A 126 5.06 -13.34 8.25
N ALA A 127 5.88 -14.37 8.05
CA ALA A 127 5.98 -15.44 9.02
C ALA A 127 6.50 -14.90 10.36
N PRO A 128 6.11 -15.48 11.52
CA PRO A 128 6.49 -14.97 12.84
C PRO A 128 8.00 -14.85 13.09
N ASP A 129 8.80 -15.72 12.48
CA ASP A 129 10.25 -15.68 12.52
C ASP A 129 10.82 -14.55 11.64
N GLU A 130 10.25 -14.32 10.47
CA GLU A 130 10.59 -13.20 9.57
C GLU A 130 10.22 -11.87 10.24
N GLU A 131 9.02 -11.78 10.80
CA GLU A 131 8.60 -10.60 11.57
C GLU A 131 9.55 -10.29 12.72
N SER A 132 9.93 -11.30 13.50
CA SER A 132 10.83 -11.12 14.64
C SER A 132 12.21 -10.63 14.20
N LEU A 133 12.72 -11.11 13.08
CA LEU A 133 14.00 -10.67 12.51
C LEU A 133 13.92 -9.23 12.02
N ILE A 134 12.88 -8.90 11.26
CA ILE A 134 12.66 -7.54 10.74
C ILE A 134 12.46 -6.55 11.89
N ARG A 135 11.68 -6.92 12.91
CA ARG A 135 11.45 -6.09 14.11
C ARG A 135 12.77 -5.80 14.83
N ALA A 136 13.60 -6.81 15.06
CA ALA A 136 14.90 -6.62 15.73
C ALA A 136 15.80 -5.66 14.93
N TYR A 137 15.81 -5.76 13.61
CA TYR A 137 16.59 -4.85 12.76
C TYR A 137 16.04 -3.43 12.79
N LEU A 138 14.74 -3.25 12.60
CA LEU A 138 14.11 -1.93 12.56
C LEU A 138 14.22 -1.20 13.90
N SER A 139 14.07 -1.92 15.03
CA SER A 139 14.25 -1.34 16.37
C SER A 139 15.67 -0.80 16.58
N THR A 140 16.69 -1.52 16.11
CA THR A 140 18.09 -1.04 16.23
C THR A 140 18.38 0.16 15.34
N SER A 141 17.57 0.35 14.30
CA SER A 141 17.72 1.42 13.30
C SER A 141 16.83 2.63 13.57
N GLY A 142 15.97 2.59 14.62
CA GLY A 142 14.97 3.63 14.89
C GLY A 142 13.82 3.68 13.88
N LEU A 143 13.62 2.58 13.11
CA LEU A 143 12.61 2.47 12.06
C LEU A 143 11.45 1.55 12.46
N GLU A 144 11.21 1.39 13.76
CA GLU A 144 10.14 0.53 14.28
C GLU A 144 8.74 0.88 13.74
N PRO A 145 8.37 2.17 13.56
CA PRO A 145 7.08 2.53 12.95
C PRO A 145 6.90 1.98 11.52
N PHE A 146 7.99 1.71 10.81
CA PHE A 146 7.92 1.10 9.48
C PHE A 146 7.46 -0.37 9.54
N LEU A 147 7.68 -1.07 10.65
CA LEU A 147 7.15 -2.42 10.83
C LEU A 147 5.63 -2.44 10.87
N ASP A 148 5.02 -1.50 11.60
CA ASP A 148 3.55 -1.39 11.66
C ASP A 148 2.98 -1.14 10.26
N HIS A 149 3.69 -0.35 9.45
CA HIS A 149 3.33 -0.14 8.06
C HIS A 149 3.50 -1.40 7.21
N LEU A 150 4.53 -2.23 7.44
CA LEU A 150 4.70 -3.52 6.74
C LEU A 150 3.56 -4.49 7.05
N GLN A 151 3.07 -4.49 8.30
CA GLN A 151 1.99 -5.36 8.76
C GLN A 151 0.60 -4.85 8.39
N ASP A 152 0.46 -3.57 8.00
CA ASP A 152 -0.79 -2.99 7.57
C ASP A 152 -1.17 -3.55 6.18
N SER A 153 -1.96 -4.61 6.18
CA SER A 153 -2.33 -5.41 5.01
C SER A 153 -3.84 -5.46 4.84
N ARG A 154 -4.29 -5.85 3.66
CA ARG A 154 -5.71 -5.93 3.29
C ARG A 154 -6.18 -7.37 3.07
N TYR A 155 -5.32 -8.35 3.35
CA TYR A 155 -5.68 -9.75 3.29
C TYR A 155 -6.61 -10.13 4.45
N ARG A 156 -7.27 -11.27 4.30
CA ARG A 156 -8.07 -11.92 5.33
C ARG A 156 -7.47 -13.26 5.68
N ASP A 157 -7.75 -13.74 6.88
CA ASP A 157 -7.51 -15.11 7.30
C ASP A 157 -8.79 -15.91 7.03
N LEU A 158 -8.85 -16.55 5.86
CA LEU A 158 -10.03 -17.26 5.40
C LEU A 158 -10.19 -18.66 6.02
N ASN A 159 -9.10 -19.22 6.49
CA ASN A 159 -9.06 -20.56 7.05
C ASN A 159 -8.98 -20.58 8.58
N ASN A 160 -8.86 -19.40 9.22
CA ASN A 160 -8.73 -19.20 10.66
C ASN A 160 -7.50 -19.89 11.28
N ASP A 161 -6.38 -19.92 10.54
CA ASP A 161 -5.11 -20.47 11.04
C ASP A 161 -4.21 -19.41 11.71
N GLY A 162 -4.66 -18.14 11.73
CA GLY A 162 -3.97 -16.99 12.30
C GLY A 162 -3.01 -16.32 11.32
N ARG A 163 -3.06 -16.70 10.04
CA ARG A 163 -2.27 -16.10 8.98
C ARG A 163 -3.17 -15.54 7.89
N GLY A 164 -2.66 -14.55 7.18
CA GLY A 164 -3.39 -13.95 6.07
C GLY A 164 -3.25 -14.77 4.78
N ASP A 165 -4.36 -14.94 4.09
CA ASP A 165 -4.42 -15.66 2.81
C ASP A 165 -4.41 -14.65 1.64
N SER A 166 -3.26 -14.02 1.38
CA SER A 166 -3.15 -12.97 0.35
C SER A 166 -3.64 -13.44 -1.01
N GLY A 167 -4.66 -12.76 -1.54
CA GLY A 167 -5.25 -13.02 -2.84
C GLY A 167 -6.24 -14.18 -2.90
N ALA A 168 -6.35 -15.01 -1.87
CA ALA A 168 -7.25 -16.17 -1.89
C ALA A 168 -8.73 -15.78 -2.00
N ASP A 169 -9.08 -14.63 -1.42
CA ASP A 169 -10.42 -14.06 -1.44
C ASP A 169 -10.86 -13.56 -2.83
N GLN A 170 -9.93 -13.29 -3.72
CA GLN A 170 -10.25 -12.68 -5.03
C GLN A 170 -10.95 -13.66 -5.99
N TRP A 171 -10.58 -14.94 -5.98
CA TRP A 171 -11.06 -15.94 -6.91
C TRP A 171 -11.89 -17.01 -6.20
N ILE A 172 -13.00 -16.58 -5.63
CA ILE A 172 -13.95 -17.45 -4.93
C ILE A 172 -15.08 -17.89 -5.85
N THR A 173 -16.02 -18.70 -5.31
CA THR A 173 -17.17 -19.22 -6.06
C THR A 173 -18.22 -18.16 -6.39
N ASP A 174 -18.21 -17.02 -5.69
CA ASP A 174 -19.10 -15.89 -5.96
C ASP A 174 -18.50 -14.93 -7.01
N PRO A 175 -19.03 -14.92 -8.24
CA PRO A 175 -18.51 -14.04 -9.29
C PRO A 175 -18.84 -12.56 -9.05
N PHE A 176 -19.84 -12.25 -8.21
CA PHE A 176 -20.18 -10.86 -7.89
C PHE A 176 -19.16 -10.27 -6.93
N HIS A 177 -18.76 -11.03 -5.91
CA HIS A 177 -17.68 -10.64 -5.01
C HIS A 177 -16.37 -10.41 -5.79
N THR A 178 -15.93 -11.40 -6.58
CA THR A 178 -14.72 -11.27 -7.44
C THR A 178 -14.78 -10.03 -8.33
N ARG A 179 -15.91 -9.79 -9.02
CA ARG A 179 -16.10 -8.60 -9.85
C ARG A 179 -15.92 -7.32 -9.05
N ASP A 180 -16.50 -7.27 -7.87
CA ASP A 180 -16.58 -6.04 -7.09
C ASP A 180 -15.30 -5.77 -6.30
N MET A 181 -14.53 -6.80 -5.96
CA MET A 181 -13.14 -6.62 -5.52
C MET A 181 -12.28 -5.91 -6.58
N VAL A 182 -12.45 -6.29 -7.86
CA VAL A 182 -11.76 -5.59 -8.96
C VAL A 182 -12.20 -4.14 -9.06
N ARG A 183 -13.49 -3.86 -8.92
CA ARG A 183 -14.02 -2.48 -8.94
C ARG A 183 -13.50 -1.67 -7.76
N GLN A 184 -13.46 -2.26 -6.56
CA GLN A 184 -12.93 -1.61 -5.38
C GLN A 184 -11.46 -1.23 -5.57
N GLY A 185 -10.64 -2.13 -6.09
CA GLY A 185 -9.26 -1.83 -6.41
C GLY A 185 -9.09 -0.65 -7.37
N VAL A 186 -9.97 -0.53 -8.36
CA VAL A 186 -9.97 0.64 -9.27
C VAL A 186 -10.31 1.93 -8.52
N VAL A 187 -11.30 1.90 -7.61
CA VAL A 187 -11.64 3.08 -6.78
C VAL A 187 -10.44 3.48 -5.93
N ASP A 188 -9.78 2.52 -5.29
CA ASP A 188 -8.63 2.78 -4.42
C ASP A 188 -7.48 3.43 -5.20
N TRP A 189 -7.22 2.97 -6.41
CA TRP A 189 -6.22 3.58 -7.28
C TRP A 189 -6.58 5.01 -7.72
N VAL A 190 -7.85 5.24 -8.06
CA VAL A 190 -8.32 6.59 -8.38
C VAL A 190 -8.16 7.52 -7.18
N GLN A 191 -8.42 7.03 -5.97
CA GLN A 191 -8.25 7.82 -4.75
C GLN A 191 -6.77 8.05 -4.45
N LEU A 192 -5.89 7.05 -4.64
CA LEU A 192 -4.45 7.26 -4.55
C LEU A 192 -3.99 8.39 -5.48
N VAL A 193 -4.38 8.33 -6.77
CA VAL A 193 -4.02 9.36 -7.75
C VAL A 193 -4.53 10.73 -7.33
N ARG A 194 -5.76 10.81 -6.79
CA ARG A 194 -6.31 12.08 -6.24
C ARG A 194 -5.52 12.57 -5.05
N ALA A 195 -5.15 11.65 -4.13
CA ALA A 195 -4.32 11.99 -2.98
C ALA A 195 -3.00 12.61 -3.43
N LEU A 196 -2.30 11.92 -4.32
CA LEU A 196 -1.00 12.35 -4.83
C LEU A 196 -1.07 13.67 -5.61
N LYS A 197 -2.16 13.91 -6.35
CA LYS A 197 -2.37 15.18 -7.06
C LYS A 197 -2.73 16.36 -6.16
N ASN A 198 -3.38 16.10 -5.04
CA ASN A 198 -3.82 17.13 -4.09
C ASN A 198 -2.87 17.26 -2.89
N CYS A 199 -1.67 16.74 -3.00
CA CYS A 199 -0.64 16.95 -2.00
C CYS A 199 -0.43 18.46 -1.77
N GLY A 200 -0.59 18.88 -0.54
CA GLY A 200 -0.51 20.31 -0.15
C GLY A 200 -1.84 21.07 -0.06
N GLU A 201 -2.96 20.55 -0.56
CA GLU A 201 -4.25 21.27 -0.54
C GLU A 201 -5.23 20.82 0.58
N GLY A 202 -4.79 20.06 1.56
CA GLY A 202 -5.54 19.82 2.80
C GLY A 202 -6.75 18.89 2.70
N ALA A 203 -6.92 18.15 1.60
CA ALA A 203 -8.11 17.33 1.37
C ALA A 203 -7.96 15.86 1.78
N MET A 204 -6.78 15.39 2.14
CA MET A 204 -6.55 13.98 2.51
C MET A 204 -5.47 13.87 3.58
N THR A 205 -5.76 13.08 4.61
CA THR A 205 -4.80 12.78 5.66
C THR A 205 -3.89 11.65 5.16
N LEU A 206 -2.73 12.00 4.63
CA LEU A 206 -1.65 11.05 4.43
C LEU A 206 -0.93 10.91 5.78
N ARG A 207 -0.94 9.71 6.35
CA ARG A 207 -0.14 9.43 7.55
C ARG A 207 1.22 8.93 7.10
N GLY A 208 2.25 9.73 7.33
CA GLY A 208 3.63 9.31 7.14
C GLY A 208 4.11 8.37 8.25
N VAL A 209 5.14 7.59 7.96
CA VAL A 209 5.80 6.69 8.90
C VAL A 209 7.00 7.40 9.56
N ASP A 210 6.86 8.65 9.90
CA ASP A 210 7.92 9.45 10.55
C ASP A 210 7.90 9.41 12.08
N GLY A 211 7.03 8.56 12.66
CA GLY A 211 6.90 8.42 14.11
C GLY A 211 5.95 9.42 14.76
N ASP A 212 5.44 10.40 14.04
CA ASP A 212 4.40 11.29 14.52
C ASP A 212 3.03 10.67 14.30
N SER A 213 2.45 10.12 15.37
CA SER A 213 1.15 9.44 15.37
C SER A 213 -0.04 10.36 15.04
N GLU A 214 0.20 11.62 14.77
CA GLU A 214 -0.80 12.63 14.41
C GLU A 214 -0.49 13.35 13.10
N GLY A 215 0.24 12.70 12.19
CA GLY A 215 0.67 13.30 10.93
C GLY A 215 -0.49 13.81 10.08
N THR A 216 -0.72 15.09 10.14
CA THR A 216 -1.33 15.86 9.08
C THR A 216 -0.29 16.07 8.00
N ALA A 217 0.18 15.00 7.37
CA ALA A 217 1.02 15.13 6.19
C ALA A 217 0.15 15.58 5.02
N THR A 218 -0.13 16.85 4.97
CA THR A 218 -0.92 17.49 3.92
C THR A 218 -0.07 17.95 2.76
N THR A 219 1.25 17.81 2.84
CA THR A 219 2.16 18.51 1.92
C THR A 219 2.89 17.59 0.96
N CYS A 220 2.94 16.27 1.18
CA CYS A 220 3.84 15.35 0.48
C CYS A 220 5.30 15.84 0.42
N ASP A 221 5.70 16.63 1.39
CA ASP A 221 7.05 17.06 1.66
C ASP A 221 7.65 16.03 2.63
N TRP A 222 8.37 15.08 2.10
CA TRP A 222 8.91 13.95 2.87
C TRP A 222 10.40 14.11 3.20
N ASP A 223 11.05 15.08 2.58
CA ASP A 223 12.44 15.42 2.90
C ASP A 223 12.59 16.66 3.78
N GLY A 224 11.50 17.39 4.03
CA GLY A 224 11.44 18.54 4.94
C GLY A 224 11.94 19.85 4.35
N ASP A 225 12.01 19.96 3.04
CA ASP A 225 12.47 21.18 2.35
C ASP A 225 11.37 22.22 2.09
N LEU A 226 10.16 21.95 2.54
CA LEU A 226 8.94 22.75 2.39
C LEU A 226 8.39 22.80 0.94
N GLN A 227 8.82 21.88 0.09
CA GLN A 227 8.25 21.68 -1.24
C GLN A 227 7.65 20.27 -1.32
N PRO A 228 6.57 20.04 -2.06
CA PRO A 228 6.07 18.68 -2.23
C PRO A 228 7.02 17.86 -3.10
N ASP A 229 7.39 16.67 -2.62
CA ASP A 229 8.20 15.71 -3.38
C ASP A 229 7.46 15.10 -4.56
N ILE A 230 6.15 14.95 -4.42
CA ILE A 230 5.27 14.46 -5.48
C ILE A 230 3.99 15.28 -5.51
N GLY A 231 3.33 15.28 -6.64
CA GLY A 231 2.06 15.97 -6.79
C GLY A 231 2.15 17.19 -7.70
N GLY A 232 0.98 17.74 -7.98
CA GLY A 232 0.88 18.97 -8.77
C GLY A 232 0.81 18.74 -10.30
N ASN A 233 -0.13 19.38 -10.94
CA ASN A 233 -0.48 19.49 -12.37
C ASN A 233 -1.29 18.35 -12.94
#